data_35772de9135419ce69c8655c45e7165c
#
_entry.id   35772de9135419ce69c8655c45e7165c
#
_cell.length_a   1.000
_cell.length_b   1.000
_cell.length_c   1.000
_cell.angle_alpha   90.00
_cell.angle_beta   90.00
_cell.angle_gamma   90.00
#
_symmetry.space_group_name_H-M   'P 1'
#
loop_
_entity.id
_entity.type
_entity.pdbx_description
1 polymer ?
#
loop_
_entity_poly.entity_id
_entity_poly.type
_entity_poly.pdbx_seq_one_letter_code
_entity_poly.pdbx_strand_id
1 'polypeptide(L)'
;IRLGSDMGKLPAPFIDTATGDPTVLPMVFPSAPSAAMKTAAALTASWAGRLAYWRGADFPVYFNEAPAGEHFVVFVTNTARPTFLKDFPKVEGPQISVGDAPNSLAEKMLIVAGRDDADLIAAMKALGRGSSVMIGDTFKPAAQQEPERRKAYDAPRWLDTDQKVPFSRLIEY
;
A
#
# COMPACT_ATOMS: atom_id res chain seq x y z
N ILE A 1 -0.64 -23.02 11.55
CA ILE A 1 -1.91 -22.45 11.08
C ILE A 1 -1.60 -21.69 9.81
N ARG A 2 -2.22 -22.06 8.67
CA ARG A 2 -2.06 -21.35 7.42
C ARG A 2 -2.92 -20.08 7.46
N LEU A 3 -2.30 -18.91 7.38
CA LEU A 3 -3.02 -17.65 7.25
C LEU A 3 -3.67 -17.57 5.86
N GLY A 4 -4.93 -17.16 5.79
CA GLY A 4 -5.63 -17.00 4.52
C GLY A 4 -5.06 -15.82 3.72
N SER A 5 -5.03 -15.96 2.39
CA SER A 5 -4.60 -14.91 1.47
C SER A 5 -5.81 -14.06 1.05
N ASP A 6 -6.45 -13.38 2.00
CA ASP A 6 -7.66 -12.61 1.75
C ASP A 6 -7.38 -11.10 1.90
N MET A 7 -7.48 -10.37 0.81
CA MET A 7 -7.31 -8.92 0.76
C MET A 7 -8.34 -8.16 1.62
N GLY A 8 -9.52 -8.76 1.87
CA GLY A 8 -10.54 -8.18 2.75
C GLY A 8 -10.12 -8.09 4.21
N LYS A 9 -9.05 -8.79 4.59
CA LYS A 9 -8.48 -8.74 5.95
C LYS A 9 -7.42 -7.68 6.13
N LEU A 10 -7.04 -6.97 5.07
CA LEU A 10 -6.07 -5.87 5.21
C LEU A 10 -6.54 -4.87 6.28
N PRO A 11 -5.64 -4.38 7.10
CA PRO A 11 -4.18 -4.46 6.99
C PRO A 11 -3.54 -5.74 7.56
N ALA A 12 -4.29 -6.62 8.22
CA ALA A 12 -3.74 -7.89 8.72
C ALA A 12 -3.38 -8.85 7.56
N PRO A 13 -2.28 -9.62 7.65
CA PRO A 13 -1.38 -9.75 8.80
C PRO A 13 -0.18 -8.78 8.76
N PHE A 14 -0.13 -7.85 7.79
CA PHE A 14 1.02 -6.97 7.55
C PHE A 14 1.17 -5.88 8.62
N ILE A 15 0.06 -5.44 9.19
CA ILE A 15 0.02 -4.44 10.25
C ILE A 15 -0.95 -4.93 11.31
N ASP A 16 -0.41 -5.20 12.49
CA ASP A 16 -1.24 -5.50 13.64
C ASP A 16 -1.74 -4.19 14.25
N THR A 17 -3.04 -4.00 14.24
CA THR A 17 -3.68 -2.82 14.83
C THR A 17 -4.19 -3.05 16.24
N ALA A 18 -4.10 -4.29 16.76
CA ALA A 18 -4.62 -4.67 18.06
C ALA A 18 -3.57 -4.56 19.19
N THR A 19 -2.27 -4.67 18.85
CA THR A 19 -1.19 -4.53 19.83
C THR A 19 -0.72 -3.09 19.96
N GLY A 20 0.01 -2.80 21.06
CA GLY A 20 0.68 -1.52 21.28
C GLY A 20 2.07 -1.42 20.63
N ASP A 21 2.54 -2.48 19.98
CA ASP A 21 3.90 -2.56 19.44
C ASP A 21 4.08 -1.70 18.19
N PRO A 22 5.27 -1.18 17.95
CA PRO A 22 5.59 -0.51 16.68
C PRO A 22 5.36 -1.44 15.48
N THR A 23 4.90 -0.87 14.38
CA THR A 23 4.74 -1.61 13.12
C THR A 23 6.08 -1.78 12.44
N VAL A 24 6.48 -3.01 12.15
CA VAL A 24 7.63 -3.31 11.28
C VAL A 24 7.10 -3.91 9.99
N LEU A 25 7.34 -3.22 8.86
CA LEU A 25 6.89 -3.67 7.54
C LEU A 25 8.03 -3.62 6.54
N PRO A 26 8.77 -4.73 6.37
CA PRO A 26 9.84 -4.82 5.39
C PRO A 26 9.38 -4.56 3.96
N MET A 27 10.21 -3.87 3.19
CA MET A 27 9.96 -3.55 1.79
C MET A 27 11.03 -4.17 0.90
N VAL A 28 10.62 -4.99 -0.05
CA VAL A 28 11.50 -5.75 -0.93
C VAL A 28 11.47 -5.22 -2.35
N PHE A 29 12.64 -5.03 -2.91
CA PHE A 29 12.85 -4.52 -4.27
C PHE A 29 13.69 -5.47 -5.11
N PRO A 30 13.64 -5.37 -6.46
CA PRO A 30 14.68 -5.92 -7.32
C PRO A 30 16.02 -5.20 -7.06
N SER A 31 17.12 -5.72 -7.61
CA SER A 31 18.47 -5.17 -7.41
C SER A 31 18.59 -3.67 -7.72
N ALA A 32 17.86 -3.19 -8.73
CA ALA A 32 17.89 -1.82 -9.21
C ALA A 32 16.47 -1.25 -9.27
N PRO A 33 15.92 -0.75 -8.14
CA PRO A 33 14.59 -0.20 -8.12
C PRO A 33 14.51 1.13 -8.88
N SER A 34 13.45 1.29 -9.68
CA SER A 34 13.16 2.55 -10.36
C SER A 34 12.75 3.65 -9.37
N ALA A 35 12.75 4.91 -9.83
CA ALA A 35 12.23 6.02 -9.04
C ALA A 35 10.75 5.83 -8.67
N ALA A 36 9.97 5.23 -9.57
CA ALA A 36 8.56 4.94 -9.33
C ALA A 36 8.35 3.84 -8.30
N MET A 37 9.18 2.80 -8.26
CA MET A 37 9.17 1.81 -7.19
C MET A 37 9.42 2.45 -5.83
N LYS A 38 10.37 3.38 -5.74
CA LYS A 38 10.64 4.14 -4.50
C LYS A 38 9.44 5.02 -4.12
N THR A 39 8.76 5.61 -5.11
CA THR A 39 7.51 6.36 -4.87
C THR A 39 6.39 5.44 -4.38
N ALA A 40 6.23 4.27 -4.97
CA ALA A 40 5.25 3.28 -4.52
C ALA A 40 5.53 2.83 -3.08
N ALA A 41 6.81 2.63 -2.72
CA ALA A 41 7.21 2.33 -1.36
C ALA A 41 6.90 3.47 -0.38
N ALA A 42 7.13 4.73 -0.77
CA ALA A 42 6.75 5.88 0.04
C ALA A 42 5.22 5.97 0.26
N LEU A 43 4.42 5.65 -0.76
CA LEU A 43 2.96 5.54 -0.62
C LEU A 43 2.56 4.39 0.31
N THR A 44 3.27 3.26 0.26
CA THR A 44 3.09 2.13 1.19
C THR A 44 3.42 2.55 2.61
N ALA A 45 4.55 3.22 2.82
CA ALA A 45 4.96 3.73 4.13
C ALA A 45 3.94 4.74 4.69
N SER A 46 3.40 5.61 3.84
CA SER A 46 2.34 6.55 4.23
C SER A 46 1.05 5.82 4.65
N TRP A 47 0.65 4.80 3.89
CA TRP A 47 -0.52 3.97 4.23
C TRP A 47 -0.31 3.24 5.55
N ALA A 48 0.82 2.55 5.73
CA ALA A 48 1.14 1.79 6.93
C ALA A 48 1.35 2.69 8.15
N GLY A 49 2.05 3.82 7.98
CA GLY A 49 2.30 4.78 9.05
C GLY A 49 1.00 5.40 9.60
N ARG A 50 0.03 5.67 8.73
CA ARG A 50 -1.30 6.12 9.16
C ARG A 50 -2.01 5.07 10.03
N LEU A 51 -1.88 3.79 9.69
CA LEU A 51 -2.47 2.68 10.45
C LEU A 51 -1.69 2.37 11.73
N ALA A 52 -0.38 2.57 11.73
CA ALA A 52 0.45 2.47 12.93
C ALA A 52 0.12 3.54 13.97
N TYR A 53 -0.39 4.70 13.51
CA TYR A 53 -0.81 5.82 14.37
C TYR A 53 0.32 6.26 15.32
N TRP A 54 0.08 6.35 16.62
CA TRP A 54 1.05 6.79 17.64
C TRP A 54 2.15 5.77 17.95
N ARG A 55 2.00 4.51 17.52
CA ARG A 55 2.93 3.41 17.82
C ARG A 55 4.28 3.51 17.09
N GLY A 56 4.32 4.31 16.03
CA GLY A 56 5.47 4.37 15.14
C GLY A 56 5.51 3.22 14.14
N ALA A 57 6.32 3.40 13.11
CA ALA A 57 6.51 2.40 12.06
C ALA A 57 7.95 2.40 11.56
N ASP A 58 8.48 1.22 11.29
CA ASP A 58 9.78 1.00 10.68
C ASP A 58 9.63 0.21 9.37
N PHE A 59 10.43 0.57 8.37
CA PHE A 59 10.35 0.01 7.02
C PHE A 59 11.73 -0.48 6.54
N PRO A 60 12.21 -1.62 7.04
CA PRO A 60 13.47 -2.20 6.59
C PRO A 60 13.45 -2.49 5.09
N VAL A 61 14.55 -2.22 4.40
CA VAL A 61 14.65 -2.38 2.96
C VAL A 61 15.54 -3.55 2.60
N TYR A 62 15.03 -4.40 1.71
CA TYR A 62 15.73 -5.58 1.19
C TYR A 62 15.80 -5.54 -0.33
N PHE A 63 16.89 -6.06 -0.90
CA PHE A 63 17.06 -6.16 -2.34
C PHE A 63 17.24 -7.62 -2.75
N ASN A 64 16.38 -8.11 -3.64
CA ASN A 64 16.36 -9.50 -4.14
C ASN A 64 16.23 -10.60 -3.08
N GLU A 65 16.07 -10.26 -1.84
CA GLU A 65 16.02 -11.19 -0.71
C GLU A 65 14.70 -11.01 0.04
N ALA A 66 14.06 -12.12 0.39
CA ALA A 66 12.88 -12.10 1.24
C ALA A 66 13.31 -12.12 2.71
N PRO A 67 12.78 -11.22 3.56
CA PRO A 67 13.05 -11.27 4.99
C PRO A 67 12.54 -12.58 5.58
N ALA A 68 13.24 -13.10 6.58
CA ALA A 68 12.86 -14.32 7.27
C ALA A 68 12.03 -14.00 8.51
N GLY A 69 10.90 -14.72 8.68
CA GLY A 69 10.06 -14.63 9.87
C GLY A 69 9.18 -13.38 9.94
N GLU A 70 9.02 -12.65 8.86
CA GLU A 70 8.25 -11.41 8.80
C GLU A 70 7.31 -11.37 7.60
N HIS A 71 6.16 -10.73 7.77
CA HIS A 71 5.31 -10.33 6.64
C HIS A 71 5.92 -9.11 5.96
N PHE A 72 5.88 -9.04 4.64
CA PHE A 72 6.55 -7.97 3.90
C PHE A 72 5.78 -7.52 2.66
N VAL A 73 6.16 -6.38 2.12
CA VAL A 73 5.67 -5.86 0.84
C VAL A 73 6.75 -6.02 -0.21
N VAL A 74 6.38 -6.45 -1.41
CA VAL A 74 7.30 -6.58 -2.54
C VAL A 74 6.78 -5.83 -3.77
N PHE A 75 7.67 -5.11 -4.44
CA PHE A 75 7.37 -4.33 -5.63
C PHE A 75 7.91 -5.01 -6.87
N VAL A 76 7.03 -5.26 -7.85
CA VAL A 76 7.38 -5.96 -9.08
C VAL A 76 6.78 -5.30 -10.31
N THR A 77 7.52 -5.28 -11.41
CA THR A 77 6.98 -4.97 -12.74
C THR A 77 7.18 -6.17 -13.66
N ASN A 78 6.60 -6.11 -14.86
CA ASN A 78 6.83 -7.16 -15.84
C ASN A 78 8.28 -7.29 -16.29
N THR A 79 9.10 -6.27 -16.06
CA THR A 79 10.52 -6.20 -16.47
C THR A 79 11.50 -6.22 -15.30
N ALA A 80 11.07 -5.88 -14.08
CA ALA A 80 11.94 -5.80 -12.90
C ALA A 80 11.30 -6.56 -11.73
N ARG A 81 11.97 -7.62 -11.29
CA ARG A 81 11.48 -8.55 -10.26
C ARG A 81 12.62 -8.99 -9.35
N PRO A 82 12.35 -9.17 -8.04
CA PRO A 82 13.27 -9.92 -7.19
C PRO A 82 13.45 -11.36 -7.69
N THR A 83 14.61 -11.95 -7.42
CA THR A 83 14.98 -13.28 -7.92
C THR A 83 14.00 -14.39 -7.51
N PHE A 84 13.43 -14.31 -6.31
CA PHE A 84 12.46 -15.28 -5.82
C PHE A 84 11.06 -15.15 -6.48
N LEU A 85 10.80 -14.07 -7.22
CA LEU A 85 9.58 -13.84 -8.00
C LEU A 85 9.83 -13.84 -9.52
N LYS A 86 10.95 -14.41 -9.99
CA LYS A 86 11.25 -14.48 -11.42
C LYS A 86 10.13 -15.11 -12.24
N ASP A 87 9.47 -16.14 -11.69
CA ASP A 87 8.41 -16.91 -12.34
C ASP A 87 6.99 -16.33 -12.05
N PHE A 88 6.90 -15.19 -11.37
CA PHE A 88 5.62 -14.52 -11.13
C PHE A 88 4.96 -14.16 -12.48
N PRO A 89 3.67 -14.45 -12.68
CA PRO A 89 2.99 -14.19 -13.95
C PRO A 89 3.09 -12.72 -14.37
N LYS A 90 3.12 -12.48 -15.68
CA LYS A 90 2.97 -11.10 -16.18
C LYS A 90 1.58 -10.60 -15.87
N VAL A 91 1.51 -9.35 -15.42
CA VAL A 91 0.24 -8.67 -15.13
C VAL A 91 -0.16 -7.76 -16.28
N GLU A 92 -1.45 -7.57 -16.45
CA GLU A 92 -2.02 -6.74 -17.55
C GLU A 92 -2.35 -5.31 -17.09
N GLY A 93 -2.09 -4.99 -15.82
CA GLY A 93 -2.37 -3.68 -15.25
C GLY A 93 -1.94 -3.62 -13.79
N PRO A 94 -2.32 -2.54 -13.07
CA PRO A 94 -2.06 -2.41 -11.65
C PRO A 94 -2.74 -3.55 -10.89
N GLN A 95 -2.00 -4.19 -9.99
CA GLN A 95 -2.48 -5.32 -9.22
C GLN A 95 -1.85 -5.32 -7.82
N ILE A 96 -2.65 -5.69 -6.84
CA ILE A 96 -2.18 -6.01 -5.49
C ILE A 96 -2.67 -7.41 -5.17
N SER A 97 -1.79 -8.25 -4.64
CA SER A 97 -2.15 -9.60 -4.24
C SER A 97 -1.44 -10.02 -2.96
N VAL A 98 -2.02 -10.97 -2.26
CA VAL A 98 -1.43 -11.60 -1.08
C VAL A 98 -0.99 -13.00 -1.43
N GLY A 99 0.28 -13.30 -1.23
CA GLY A 99 0.87 -14.63 -1.44
C GLY A 99 1.62 -15.14 -0.22
N ASP A 100 1.97 -16.43 -0.27
CA ASP A 100 2.85 -17.03 0.73
C ASP A 100 4.30 -16.53 0.51
N ALA A 101 5.05 -16.31 1.58
CA ALA A 101 6.47 -16.00 1.48
C ALA A 101 7.25 -17.19 0.88
N PRO A 102 8.37 -16.97 0.15
CA PRO A 102 9.04 -18.03 -0.59
C PRO A 102 9.48 -19.22 0.25
N ASN A 103 9.84 -18.99 1.51
CA ASN A 103 10.40 -20.00 2.39
C ASN A 103 9.49 -20.36 3.58
N SER A 104 8.26 -19.88 3.58
CA SER A 104 7.34 -20.09 4.71
C SER A 104 5.89 -19.98 4.28
N LEU A 105 5.06 -20.84 4.85
CA LEU A 105 3.60 -20.77 4.71
C LEU A 105 2.95 -19.92 5.82
N ALA A 106 3.70 -19.56 6.84
CA ALA A 106 3.22 -18.74 7.95
C ALA A 106 3.29 -17.25 7.60
N GLU A 107 4.37 -16.83 6.94
CA GLU A 107 4.55 -15.45 6.53
C GLU A 107 3.87 -15.18 5.18
N LYS A 108 3.39 -13.97 5.02
CA LYS A 108 2.73 -13.50 3.80
C LYS A 108 3.50 -12.35 3.18
N MET A 109 3.44 -12.27 1.85
CA MET A 109 3.93 -11.13 1.09
C MET A 109 2.75 -10.40 0.43
N LEU A 110 2.74 -9.09 0.56
CA LEU A 110 1.87 -8.21 -0.20
C LEU A 110 2.58 -7.84 -1.51
N ILE A 111 2.10 -8.35 -2.61
CA ILE A 111 2.72 -8.15 -3.92
C ILE A 111 2.05 -6.95 -4.58
N VAL A 112 2.80 -5.88 -4.77
CA VAL A 112 2.39 -4.71 -5.56
C VAL A 112 2.98 -4.88 -6.95
N ALA A 113 2.13 -5.17 -7.92
CA ALA A 113 2.52 -5.53 -9.28
C ALA A 113 1.98 -4.55 -10.32
N GLY A 114 2.72 -4.34 -11.38
CA GLY A 114 2.33 -3.54 -12.53
C GLY A 114 2.99 -4.01 -13.82
N ARG A 115 2.42 -3.63 -14.97
CA ARG A 115 3.10 -3.78 -16.26
C ARG A 115 4.38 -2.97 -16.27
N ASP A 116 4.27 -1.78 -15.69
CA ASP A 116 5.28 -0.73 -15.66
C ASP A 116 5.20 0.08 -14.35
N ASP A 117 5.98 1.11 -14.30
CA ASP A 117 6.11 2.01 -13.17
C ASP A 117 4.82 2.80 -12.83
N ALA A 118 4.03 3.16 -13.85
CA ALA A 118 2.79 3.90 -13.65
C ALA A 118 1.73 3.05 -12.95
N ASP A 119 1.68 1.77 -13.29
CA ASP A 119 0.77 0.81 -12.68
C ASP A 119 1.07 0.60 -11.19
N LEU A 120 2.35 0.59 -10.78
CA LEU A 120 2.73 0.48 -9.36
C LEU A 120 2.18 1.65 -8.53
N ILE A 121 2.33 2.86 -9.05
CA ILE A 121 1.81 4.07 -8.40
C ILE A 121 0.27 4.01 -8.34
N ALA A 122 -0.39 3.58 -9.41
CA ALA A 122 -1.85 3.43 -9.45
C ALA A 122 -2.35 2.41 -8.43
N ALA A 123 -1.67 1.25 -8.31
CA ALA A 123 -1.98 0.22 -7.34
C ALA A 123 -1.91 0.77 -5.90
N MET A 124 -0.84 1.47 -5.56
CA MET A 124 -0.66 2.02 -4.21
C MET A 124 -1.61 3.17 -3.90
N LYS A 125 -1.94 4.02 -4.86
CA LYS A 125 -2.99 5.04 -4.70
C LYS A 125 -4.35 4.39 -4.40
N ALA A 126 -4.67 3.29 -5.06
CA ALA A 126 -5.90 2.55 -4.82
C ALA A 126 -5.95 1.94 -3.40
N LEU A 127 -4.84 1.34 -2.95
CA LEU A 127 -4.71 0.82 -1.58
C LEU A 127 -4.89 1.93 -0.55
N GLY A 128 -4.26 3.08 -0.75
CA GLY A 128 -4.32 4.21 0.18
C GLY A 128 -5.72 4.83 0.34
N ARG A 129 -6.59 4.66 -0.65
CA ARG A 129 -7.98 5.19 -0.63
C ARG A 129 -8.96 4.31 0.15
N GLY A 130 -8.59 3.11 0.48
CA GLY A 130 -9.38 2.22 1.33
C GLY A 130 -9.63 0.85 0.72
N SER A 131 -9.62 -0.15 1.59
CA SER A 131 -9.71 -1.57 1.24
C SER A 131 -11.15 -2.13 1.26
N SER A 132 -12.18 -1.32 1.41
CA SER A 132 -13.56 -1.77 1.61
C SER A 132 -14.17 -2.58 0.46
N VAL A 133 -13.48 -2.69 -0.67
CA VAL A 133 -13.93 -3.44 -1.87
C VAL A 133 -12.95 -4.54 -2.27
N MET A 134 -11.94 -4.82 -1.46
CA MET A 134 -10.93 -5.84 -1.76
C MET A 134 -11.40 -7.18 -1.22
N ILE A 135 -11.71 -8.11 -2.09
CA ILE A 135 -12.18 -9.47 -1.76
C ILE A 135 -11.29 -10.47 -2.49
N GLY A 136 -10.96 -11.58 -1.80
CA GLY A 136 -10.10 -12.62 -2.36
C GLY A 136 -8.62 -12.33 -2.18
N ASP A 137 -7.79 -12.99 -2.98
CA ASP A 137 -6.32 -12.90 -2.88
C ASP A 137 -5.69 -11.86 -3.81
N THR A 138 -6.45 -11.32 -4.73
CA THR A 138 -5.98 -10.40 -5.76
C THR A 138 -6.95 -9.25 -5.99
N PHE A 139 -6.44 -8.04 -5.97
CA PHE A 139 -7.16 -6.81 -6.28
C PHE A 139 -6.57 -6.14 -7.53
N LYS A 140 -7.42 -5.88 -8.51
CA LYS A 140 -7.10 -5.16 -9.75
C LYS A 140 -7.83 -3.83 -9.74
N PRO A 141 -7.18 -2.73 -9.35
CA PRO A 141 -7.84 -1.43 -9.32
C PRO A 141 -8.23 -0.99 -10.72
N ALA A 142 -9.45 -0.52 -10.88
CA ALA A 142 -9.89 0.17 -12.09
C ALA A 142 -9.16 1.52 -12.23
N ALA A 143 -9.08 2.02 -13.46
CA ALA A 143 -8.55 3.37 -13.71
C ALA A 143 -9.32 4.39 -12.86
N GLN A 144 -8.59 5.10 -12.02
CA GLN A 144 -9.17 6.08 -11.11
C GLN A 144 -8.92 7.48 -11.65
N GLN A 145 -9.99 8.27 -11.72
CA GLN A 145 -9.86 9.70 -12.00
C GLN A 145 -9.22 10.37 -10.79
N GLU A 146 -8.09 11.03 -10.99
CA GLU A 146 -7.48 11.81 -9.93
C GLU A 146 -8.35 13.05 -9.65
N PRO A 147 -8.60 13.38 -8.36
CA PRO A 147 -9.27 14.62 -8.03
C PRO A 147 -8.42 15.79 -8.54
N GLU A 148 -9.08 16.80 -9.08
CA GLU A 148 -8.39 18.04 -9.47
C GLU A 148 -7.54 18.57 -8.31
N ARG A 149 -6.32 18.95 -8.63
CA ARG A 149 -5.48 19.64 -7.65
C ARG A 149 -6.12 20.97 -7.31
N ARG A 150 -6.25 21.25 -6.03
CA ARG A 150 -6.67 22.57 -5.58
C ARG A 150 -5.70 23.63 -6.11
N LYS A 151 -6.24 24.75 -6.56
CA LYS A 151 -5.44 25.94 -6.86
C LYS A 151 -4.82 26.46 -5.56
N ALA A 152 -3.69 27.16 -5.67
CA ALA A 152 -2.90 27.60 -4.51
C ALA A 152 -3.69 28.45 -3.48
N TYR A 153 -4.80 29.03 -3.89
CA TYR A 153 -5.63 29.92 -3.06
C TYR A 153 -7.09 29.48 -2.94
N ASP A 154 -7.39 28.20 -3.27
CA ASP A 154 -8.73 27.69 -3.06
C ASP A 154 -9.04 27.63 -1.55
N ALA A 155 -10.14 28.24 -1.17
CA ALA A 155 -10.64 28.15 0.20
C ALA A 155 -10.92 26.68 0.59
N PRO A 156 -10.75 26.31 1.85
CA PRO A 156 -11.18 24.99 2.32
C PRO A 156 -12.64 24.73 1.95
N ARG A 157 -12.97 23.52 1.49
CA ARG A 157 -14.34 23.20 1.01
C ARG A 157 -15.45 23.44 2.02
N TRP A 158 -15.11 23.39 3.30
CA TRP A 158 -16.07 23.67 4.38
C TRP A 158 -16.39 25.18 4.52
N LEU A 159 -15.58 26.05 3.89
CA LEU A 159 -15.85 27.50 3.77
C LEU A 159 -16.48 27.86 2.43
N ASP A 160 -16.51 26.95 1.47
CA ASP A 160 -17.08 27.15 0.14
C ASP A 160 -18.56 26.73 0.11
N THR A 161 -19.31 27.23 1.07
CA THR A 161 -20.77 27.11 1.08
C THR A 161 -21.35 28.52 1.00
N ASP A 162 -22.34 28.70 0.16
CA ASP A 162 -23.15 29.95 0.10
C ASP A 162 -23.86 30.24 1.44
N GLN A 163 -23.73 29.34 2.41
CA GLN A 163 -24.23 29.53 3.76
C GLN A 163 -23.17 30.21 4.62
N LYS A 164 -23.48 31.40 5.10
CA LYS A 164 -22.71 32.05 6.15
C LYS A 164 -22.76 31.17 7.41
N VAL A 165 -21.66 30.46 7.68
CA VAL A 165 -21.52 29.69 8.91
C VAL A 165 -21.19 30.68 10.03
N PRO A 166 -22.03 30.87 11.04
CA PRO A 166 -21.74 31.76 12.14
C PRO A 166 -20.51 31.28 12.91
N PHE A 167 -19.66 32.22 13.35
CA PHE A 167 -18.40 31.92 14.04
C PHE A 167 -18.57 31.00 15.26
N SER A 168 -19.73 31.06 15.92
CA SER A 168 -20.12 30.18 17.02
C SER A 168 -20.15 28.69 16.67
N ARG A 169 -20.42 28.33 15.40
CA ARG A 169 -20.38 26.94 14.93
C ARG A 169 -18.96 26.44 14.62
N LEU A 170 -17.98 27.36 14.47
CA LEU A 170 -16.59 26.97 14.24
C LEU A 170 -15.85 26.59 15.52
N ILE A 171 -16.43 26.90 16.69
CA ILE A 171 -15.85 26.65 18.01
C ILE A 171 -16.35 25.29 18.58
N GLU A 172 -17.35 24.66 17.97
CA GLU A 172 -17.91 23.36 18.38
C GLU A 172 -17.21 22.16 17.73
N TYR A 173 -16.12 22.36 17.02
CA TYR A 173 -15.27 21.32 16.44
C TYR A 173 -13.84 21.47 17.04
#